data_7d988b134186dfa502a8c9441c4231cb
#
_entry.id   7d988b134186dfa502a8c9441c4231cb
#
_cell.length_a   1.000
_cell.length_b   1.000
_cell.length_c   1.000
_cell.angle_alpha   90.00
_cell.angle_beta   90.00
_cell.angle_gamma   90.00
#
_symmetry.space_group_name_H-M   'P 1'
#
loop_
_entity.id
_entity.type
_entity.pdbx_description
1 polymer ?
#
loop_
_entity_poly.entity_id
_entity_poly.type
_entity_poly.pdbx_seq_one_letter_code
_entity_poly.pdbx_strand_id
1 'polypeptide(L)'
;MTSGTYSVDSSGGPPLRGVRVLELGNFIAAPTTGRLLGEFGAEVIKIEQPRVGDQVRHWRLSRGETSMMWRTLGRNKKSVTIDIRTAEGADLVRRLAARTDVLVENYRPGKLESWGLSPPVLREHNPRLVLVRISGYGQTGPYRDRPGFGGVAEAMGGLRHVTGYPDRPPTRVGVSIGDTLAGMYGVIGALMGLLARDRGRIEQGETIDVALHEAVFSVMESLLPEYTAYGVVRGRHGNEFPGVAPSNTYPCRGGDWIVIGGNANGIYHRLMEAIGRPDLAEDERFQDNTGRAAHSRMLDDVIGSWTAARSLAEVMAVMVDASVPAGPIYAAQDMLADPHFRERGVLLDADVVVDRDVERVTFPGIVPKLDQMPGEVRWLGPELGEHTAEVLAELLGVSDAELSDLRKRGVV
;
A
#
# COMPACT_ATOMS: atom_id res chain seq x y z
N MET A 1 -19.45 -20.17 -34.11
CA MET A 1 -19.63 -19.70 -32.72
C MET A 1 -19.46 -20.90 -31.81
N THR A 2 -18.25 -21.16 -31.37
CA THR A 2 -17.98 -22.26 -30.43
C THR A 2 -17.84 -21.61 -29.06
N SER A 3 -18.79 -21.84 -28.19
CA SER A 3 -18.78 -21.48 -26.79
C SER A 3 -17.63 -22.21 -26.08
N GLY A 4 -16.53 -21.52 -25.87
CA GLY A 4 -15.47 -22.01 -25.00
C GLY A 4 -16.01 -22.08 -23.58
N THR A 5 -16.27 -23.26 -23.09
CA THR A 5 -16.54 -23.53 -21.68
C THR A 5 -15.24 -23.29 -20.91
N TYR A 6 -15.19 -22.19 -20.15
CA TYR A 6 -14.17 -22.03 -19.12
C TYR A 6 -14.42 -23.10 -18.05
N SER A 7 -13.54 -24.09 -17.96
CA SER A 7 -13.50 -24.97 -16.81
C SER A 7 -13.02 -24.15 -15.61
N VAL A 8 -13.93 -23.77 -14.73
CA VAL A 8 -13.58 -23.29 -13.39
C VAL A 8 -12.91 -24.49 -12.70
N ASP A 9 -11.61 -24.36 -12.41
CA ASP A 9 -10.92 -25.34 -11.57
C ASP A 9 -11.58 -25.30 -10.18
N SER A 10 -12.41 -26.29 -9.90
CA SER A 10 -13.19 -26.40 -8.65
C SER A 10 -12.34 -26.84 -7.45
N SER A 11 -11.03 -26.88 -7.58
CA SER A 11 -10.08 -27.26 -6.52
C SER A 11 -9.73 -26.08 -5.60
N GLY A 12 -10.70 -25.40 -5.01
CA GLY A 12 -10.61 -24.34 -3.99
C GLY A 12 -9.20 -23.86 -3.59
N GLY A 13 -8.67 -22.89 -4.30
CA GLY A 13 -7.36 -22.26 -4.02
C GLY A 13 -7.47 -20.75 -4.07
N PRO A 14 -6.42 -20.01 -3.72
CA PRO A 14 -6.42 -18.55 -3.73
C PRO A 14 -6.69 -18.01 -5.15
N PRO A 15 -7.28 -16.80 -5.29
CA PRO A 15 -7.83 -16.30 -6.55
C PRO A 15 -6.79 -16.10 -7.66
N LEU A 16 -5.51 -15.94 -7.31
CA LEU A 16 -4.41 -15.76 -8.28
C LEU A 16 -3.52 -17.01 -8.42
N ARG A 17 -4.02 -18.18 -8.00
CA ARG A 17 -3.32 -19.44 -8.22
C ARG A 17 -3.05 -19.66 -9.71
N GLY A 18 -1.81 -19.97 -10.05
CA GLY A 18 -1.36 -20.15 -11.43
C GLY A 18 -0.91 -18.86 -12.13
N VAL A 19 -1.12 -17.69 -11.53
CA VAL A 19 -0.55 -16.43 -12.00
C VAL A 19 0.90 -16.33 -11.53
N ARG A 20 1.84 -16.07 -12.45
CA ARG A 20 3.24 -15.83 -12.14
C ARG A 20 3.60 -14.36 -12.35
N VAL A 21 4.26 -13.77 -11.37
CA VAL A 21 4.70 -12.37 -11.36
C VAL A 21 6.23 -12.32 -11.33
N LEU A 22 6.84 -11.60 -12.25
CA LEU A 22 8.26 -11.25 -12.24
C LEU A 22 8.41 -9.82 -11.71
N GLU A 23 8.98 -9.66 -10.52
CA GLU A 23 9.20 -8.38 -9.88
C GLU A 23 10.66 -7.94 -10.05
N LEU A 24 10.89 -6.87 -10.80
CA LEU A 24 12.20 -6.25 -11.00
C LEU A 24 12.41 -5.01 -10.14
N GLY A 25 11.38 -4.60 -9.41
CA GLY A 25 11.35 -3.35 -8.66
C GLY A 25 12.07 -3.41 -7.32
N ASN A 26 12.39 -2.22 -6.78
CA ASN A 26 13.02 -2.03 -5.49
C ASN A 26 12.19 -1.08 -4.60
N PHE A 27 12.56 -0.96 -3.32
CA PHE A 27 11.94 -0.11 -2.32
C PHE A 27 10.50 -0.53 -1.98
N ILE A 28 9.51 0.35 -2.21
CA ILE A 28 8.15 0.18 -1.68
C ILE A 28 7.11 -0.10 -2.77
N ALA A 29 7.04 0.70 -3.83
CA ALA A 29 5.90 0.71 -4.74
C ALA A 29 5.72 -0.62 -5.51
N ALA A 30 6.69 -1.03 -6.32
CA ALA A 30 6.65 -2.31 -7.02
C ALA A 30 6.65 -3.50 -6.04
N PRO A 31 7.48 -3.52 -4.97
CA PRO A 31 7.39 -4.56 -3.95
C PRO A 31 6.03 -4.68 -3.24
N THR A 32 5.29 -3.59 -3.07
CA THR A 32 3.90 -3.63 -2.57
C THR A 32 2.98 -4.31 -3.56
N THR A 33 3.12 -4.03 -4.87
CA THR A 33 2.35 -4.70 -5.92
C THR A 33 2.59 -6.21 -5.88
N GLY A 34 3.86 -6.64 -5.90
CA GLY A 34 4.22 -8.07 -5.85
C GLY A 34 3.75 -8.73 -4.57
N ARG A 35 3.90 -8.09 -3.41
CA ARG A 35 3.43 -8.61 -2.13
C ARG A 35 1.92 -8.86 -2.14
N LEU A 36 1.12 -7.88 -2.55
CA LEU A 36 -0.34 -8.02 -2.57
C LEU A 36 -0.80 -9.12 -3.53
N LEU A 37 -0.19 -9.23 -4.72
CA LEU A 37 -0.49 -10.33 -5.64
C LEU A 37 -0.10 -11.68 -5.05
N GLY A 38 1.05 -11.78 -4.38
CA GLY A 38 1.53 -12.97 -3.71
C GLY A 38 0.68 -13.42 -2.53
N GLU A 39 0.09 -12.48 -1.77
CA GLU A 39 -0.82 -12.76 -0.67
C GLU A 39 -2.12 -13.45 -1.12
N PHE A 40 -2.51 -13.22 -2.37
CA PHE A 40 -3.69 -13.83 -2.98
C PHE A 40 -3.34 -14.96 -3.95
N GLY A 41 -2.14 -15.54 -3.84
CA GLY A 41 -1.79 -16.82 -4.46
C GLY A 41 -0.93 -16.76 -5.70
N ALA A 42 -0.57 -15.57 -6.20
CA ALA A 42 0.39 -15.48 -7.30
C ALA A 42 1.77 -16.01 -6.86
N GLU A 43 2.48 -16.66 -7.77
CA GLU A 43 3.90 -16.98 -7.62
C GLU A 43 4.72 -15.74 -7.96
N VAL A 44 5.35 -15.12 -6.97
CA VAL A 44 6.12 -13.89 -7.17
C VAL A 44 7.60 -14.20 -7.13
N ILE A 45 8.28 -13.98 -8.26
CA ILE A 45 9.72 -14.11 -8.43
C ILE A 45 10.33 -12.71 -8.40
N LYS A 46 11.04 -12.39 -7.32
CA LYS A 46 11.71 -11.10 -7.18
C LYS A 46 13.16 -11.21 -7.62
N ILE A 47 13.50 -10.45 -8.65
CA ILE A 47 14.88 -10.33 -9.12
C ILE A 47 15.61 -9.26 -8.30
N GLU A 48 16.74 -9.64 -7.76
CA GLU A 48 17.57 -8.79 -6.92
C GLU A 48 19.02 -8.77 -7.43
N GLN A 49 19.70 -7.64 -7.22
CA GLN A 49 21.11 -7.54 -7.56
C GLN A 49 21.93 -8.47 -6.65
N PRO A 50 22.82 -9.32 -7.21
CA PRO A 50 23.70 -10.18 -6.42
C PRO A 50 24.48 -9.39 -5.36
N ARG A 51 24.62 -9.94 -4.14
CA ARG A 51 25.33 -9.40 -2.97
C ARG A 51 24.72 -8.13 -2.35
N VAL A 52 23.86 -7.41 -3.06
CA VAL A 52 23.29 -6.14 -2.59
C VAL A 52 21.82 -6.31 -2.20
N GLY A 53 21.03 -6.98 -3.04
CA GLY A 53 19.59 -7.14 -2.85
C GLY A 53 18.81 -5.83 -3.01
N ASP A 54 17.55 -5.89 -2.57
CA ASP A 54 16.71 -4.70 -2.44
C ASP A 54 17.15 -3.90 -1.20
N GLN A 55 17.26 -2.58 -1.35
CA GLN A 55 17.69 -1.70 -0.27
C GLN A 55 16.76 -1.74 0.96
N VAL A 56 15.50 -2.14 0.79
CA VAL A 56 14.56 -2.36 1.90
C VAL A 56 15.05 -3.42 2.89
N ARG A 57 15.95 -4.32 2.48
CA ARG A 57 16.61 -5.26 3.38
C ARG A 57 17.36 -4.58 4.53
N HIS A 58 17.77 -3.33 4.33
CA HIS A 58 18.52 -2.52 5.30
C HIS A 58 17.76 -1.28 5.81
N TRP A 59 16.45 -1.18 5.49
CA TRP A 59 15.68 -0.02 5.89
C TRP A 59 15.00 -0.19 7.25
N ARG A 60 14.81 0.94 7.94
CA ARG A 60 14.20 1.05 9.27
C ARG A 60 15.06 0.37 10.34
N LEU A 61 14.41 -0.11 11.38
CA LEU A 61 15.09 -0.81 12.46
C LEU A 61 15.47 -2.22 11.99
N SER A 62 16.73 -2.56 12.14
CA SER A 62 17.27 -3.90 11.94
C SER A 62 18.06 -4.33 13.16
N ARG A 63 18.05 -5.62 13.44
CA ARG A 63 18.95 -6.25 14.40
C ARG A 63 19.67 -7.37 13.67
N GLY A 64 21.01 -7.36 13.73
CA GLY A 64 21.82 -8.13 12.80
C GLY A 64 21.53 -7.73 11.34
N GLU A 65 21.31 -8.67 10.46
CA GLU A 65 20.96 -8.44 9.04
C GLU A 65 19.45 -8.49 8.78
N THR A 66 18.63 -8.58 9.85
CA THR A 66 17.18 -8.76 9.71
C THR A 66 16.42 -7.43 9.79
N SER A 67 15.82 -7.03 8.68
CA SER A 67 14.88 -5.90 8.59
C SER A 67 13.44 -6.40 8.62
N MET A 68 12.64 -5.93 9.59
CA MET A 68 11.21 -6.26 9.66
C MET A 68 10.43 -5.70 8.48
N MET A 69 10.92 -4.62 7.87
CA MET A 69 10.33 -4.07 6.65
C MET A 69 10.48 -5.01 5.47
N TRP A 70 11.66 -5.63 5.32
CA TRP A 70 11.88 -6.67 4.32
C TRP A 70 11.02 -7.90 4.59
N ARG A 71 10.99 -8.39 5.82
CA ARG A 71 10.15 -9.55 6.21
C ARG A 71 8.68 -9.31 5.86
N THR A 72 8.21 -8.06 5.97
CA THR A 72 6.84 -7.67 5.59
C THR A 72 6.66 -7.57 4.07
N LEU A 73 7.53 -6.85 3.36
CA LEU A 73 7.38 -6.59 1.91
C LEU A 73 7.78 -7.77 1.03
N GLY A 74 8.70 -8.60 1.53
CA GLY A 74 9.19 -9.78 0.82
C GLY A 74 8.35 -11.04 1.00
N ARG A 75 7.30 -11.01 1.83
CA ARG A 75 6.50 -12.21 2.11
C ARG A 75 5.86 -12.78 0.85
N ASN A 76 5.79 -14.12 0.79
CA ASN A 76 5.34 -14.90 -0.36
C ASN A 76 6.14 -14.71 -1.66
N LYS A 77 7.33 -14.12 -1.59
CA LYS A 77 8.20 -13.95 -2.76
C LYS A 77 9.32 -14.96 -2.77
N LYS A 78 9.71 -15.41 -3.95
CA LYS A 78 10.96 -16.13 -4.21
C LYS A 78 12.05 -15.12 -4.54
N SER A 79 13.12 -15.04 -3.73
CA SER A 79 14.27 -14.17 -3.99
C SER A 79 15.24 -14.87 -4.96
N VAL A 80 15.51 -14.22 -6.08
CA VAL A 80 16.40 -14.68 -7.14
C VAL A 80 17.42 -13.59 -7.44
N THR A 81 18.71 -13.90 -7.31
CA THR A 81 19.77 -12.95 -7.67
C THR A 81 20.09 -13.02 -9.14
N ILE A 82 19.98 -11.88 -9.84
CA ILE A 82 20.43 -11.69 -11.24
C ILE A 82 20.90 -10.24 -11.43
N ASP A 83 22.11 -10.05 -11.93
CA ASP A 83 22.56 -8.73 -12.38
C ASP A 83 22.02 -8.39 -13.76
N ILE A 84 20.86 -7.77 -13.79
CA ILE A 84 20.15 -7.38 -15.03
C ILE A 84 20.91 -6.35 -15.90
N ARG A 85 21.98 -5.77 -15.39
CA ARG A 85 22.83 -4.81 -16.11
C ARG A 85 23.81 -5.51 -17.04
N THR A 86 24.04 -6.79 -16.86
CA THR A 86 24.85 -7.62 -17.74
C THR A 86 24.00 -8.18 -18.90
N ALA A 87 24.60 -8.40 -20.06
CA ALA A 87 23.89 -8.97 -21.19
C ALA A 87 23.29 -10.35 -20.88
N GLU A 88 24.01 -11.16 -20.11
CA GLU A 88 23.58 -12.50 -19.69
C GLU A 88 22.44 -12.44 -18.65
N GLY A 89 22.54 -11.52 -17.67
CA GLY A 89 21.47 -11.32 -16.71
C GLY A 89 20.20 -10.80 -17.37
N ALA A 90 20.32 -9.86 -18.33
CA ALA A 90 19.19 -9.40 -19.11
C ALA A 90 18.57 -10.54 -19.94
N ASP A 91 19.38 -11.46 -20.48
CA ASP A 91 18.88 -12.64 -21.18
C ASP A 91 18.11 -13.59 -20.26
N LEU A 92 18.62 -13.87 -19.07
CA LEU A 92 17.91 -14.66 -18.07
C LEU A 92 16.55 -14.03 -17.72
N VAL A 93 16.51 -12.69 -17.55
CA VAL A 93 15.26 -11.97 -17.26
C VAL A 93 14.28 -12.05 -18.43
N ARG A 94 14.73 -11.93 -19.70
CA ARG A 94 13.86 -12.12 -20.88
C ARG A 94 13.25 -13.53 -20.91
N ARG A 95 14.06 -14.54 -20.65
CA ARG A 95 13.61 -15.94 -20.61
C ARG A 95 12.61 -16.19 -19.45
N LEU A 96 12.82 -15.57 -18.29
CA LEU A 96 11.86 -15.61 -17.18
C LEU A 96 10.56 -14.88 -17.55
N ALA A 97 10.64 -13.68 -18.16
CA ALA A 97 9.46 -12.92 -18.60
C ALA A 97 8.62 -13.69 -19.63
N ALA A 98 9.24 -14.54 -20.45
CA ALA A 98 8.53 -15.45 -21.36
C ALA A 98 7.66 -16.51 -20.63
N ARG A 99 7.87 -16.71 -19.34
CA ARG A 99 7.19 -17.68 -18.48
C ARG A 99 6.29 -17.05 -17.40
N THR A 100 6.04 -15.74 -17.48
CA THR A 100 5.30 -14.97 -16.47
C THR A 100 4.07 -14.29 -17.07
N ASP A 101 3.07 -14.06 -16.24
CA ASP A 101 1.84 -13.36 -16.62
C ASP A 101 1.95 -11.85 -16.44
N VAL A 102 2.66 -11.43 -15.39
CA VAL A 102 2.82 -10.03 -15.00
C VAL A 102 4.30 -9.74 -14.78
N LEU A 103 4.81 -8.66 -15.33
CA LEU A 103 6.09 -8.09 -14.94
C LEU A 103 5.85 -6.74 -14.26
N VAL A 104 6.44 -6.55 -13.07
CA VAL A 104 6.33 -5.29 -12.29
C VAL A 104 7.72 -4.68 -12.15
N GLU A 105 7.85 -3.40 -12.50
CA GLU A 105 9.10 -2.65 -12.35
C GLU A 105 8.85 -1.24 -11.83
N ASN A 106 9.85 -0.61 -11.19
CA ASN A 106 9.78 0.78 -10.79
C ASN A 106 11.09 1.55 -11.01
N TYR A 107 11.75 1.24 -12.09
CA TYR A 107 12.92 2.00 -12.55
C TYR A 107 12.50 3.33 -13.18
N ARG A 108 13.49 4.22 -13.32
CA ARG A 108 13.28 5.46 -14.09
C ARG A 108 13.03 5.10 -15.56
N PRO A 109 12.10 5.81 -16.25
CA PRO A 109 11.86 5.60 -17.66
C PRO A 109 13.17 5.54 -18.47
N GLY A 110 13.24 4.61 -19.43
CA GLY A 110 14.44 4.37 -20.23
C GLY A 110 15.47 3.42 -19.61
N LYS A 111 15.38 3.13 -18.28
CA LYS A 111 16.34 2.19 -17.65
C LYS A 111 16.15 0.77 -18.09
N LEU A 112 14.93 0.28 -18.09
CA LEU A 112 14.61 -1.08 -18.55
C LEU A 112 15.04 -1.26 -20.03
N GLU A 113 14.76 -0.25 -20.83
CA GLU A 113 15.17 -0.17 -22.24
C GLU A 113 16.70 -0.22 -22.42
N SER A 114 17.45 0.49 -21.56
CA SER A 114 18.93 0.52 -21.62
C SER A 114 19.58 -0.84 -21.33
N TRP A 115 18.84 -1.76 -20.71
CA TRP A 115 19.28 -3.14 -20.46
C TRP A 115 18.76 -4.14 -21.50
N GLY A 116 18.14 -3.66 -22.59
CA GLY A 116 17.57 -4.51 -23.64
C GLY A 116 16.29 -5.23 -23.21
N LEU A 117 15.58 -4.68 -22.21
CA LEU A 117 14.32 -5.20 -21.66
C LEU A 117 13.14 -4.27 -21.96
N SER A 118 13.15 -3.61 -23.12
CA SER A 118 12.06 -2.72 -23.52
C SER A 118 10.73 -3.49 -23.66
N PRO A 119 9.57 -2.82 -23.47
CA PRO A 119 8.28 -3.46 -23.65
C PRO A 119 8.09 -4.21 -24.96
N PRO A 120 8.52 -3.67 -26.15
CA PRO A 120 8.49 -4.43 -27.40
C PRO A 120 9.31 -5.72 -27.33
N VAL A 121 10.56 -5.66 -26.85
CA VAL A 121 11.43 -6.85 -26.73
C VAL A 121 10.82 -7.91 -25.82
N LEU A 122 10.28 -7.50 -24.68
CA LEU A 122 9.62 -8.44 -23.76
C LEU A 122 8.39 -9.09 -24.40
N ARG A 123 7.63 -8.35 -25.22
CA ARG A 123 6.45 -8.86 -25.94
C ARG A 123 6.79 -9.75 -27.12
N GLU A 124 7.95 -9.61 -27.75
CA GLU A 124 8.42 -10.57 -28.73
C GLU A 124 8.53 -11.99 -28.15
N HIS A 125 8.92 -12.09 -26.88
CA HIS A 125 9.03 -13.35 -26.15
C HIS A 125 7.75 -13.79 -25.45
N ASN A 126 6.90 -12.83 -25.05
CA ASN A 126 5.61 -13.09 -24.41
C ASN A 126 4.57 -12.03 -24.82
N PRO A 127 3.87 -12.23 -25.93
CA PRO A 127 2.83 -11.30 -26.39
C PRO A 127 1.71 -11.06 -25.38
N ARG A 128 1.50 -11.98 -24.43
CA ARG A 128 0.46 -11.90 -23.42
C ARG A 128 0.88 -11.25 -22.10
N LEU A 129 2.14 -10.79 -22.00
CA LEU A 129 2.70 -10.21 -20.79
C LEU A 129 1.99 -8.91 -20.42
N VAL A 130 1.46 -8.86 -19.20
CA VAL A 130 0.97 -7.62 -18.56
C VAL A 130 2.16 -6.95 -17.88
N LEU A 131 2.46 -5.72 -18.29
CA LEU A 131 3.62 -4.98 -17.83
C LEU A 131 3.19 -3.79 -16.96
N VAL A 132 3.50 -3.82 -15.67
CA VAL A 132 3.23 -2.73 -14.71
C VAL A 132 4.50 -1.92 -14.49
N ARG A 133 4.47 -0.65 -14.88
CA ARG A 133 5.58 0.29 -14.80
C ARG A 133 5.26 1.42 -13.84
N ILE A 134 5.90 1.43 -12.67
CA ILE A 134 5.68 2.45 -11.64
C ILE A 134 6.85 3.42 -11.66
N SER A 135 6.59 4.71 -11.81
CA SER A 135 7.67 5.72 -11.83
C SER A 135 7.25 7.00 -11.14
N GLY A 136 8.19 7.91 -10.92
CA GLY A 136 7.90 9.18 -10.22
C GLY A 136 6.82 10.02 -10.91
N TYR A 137 6.89 10.08 -12.27
CA TYR A 137 6.10 11.01 -13.08
C TYR A 137 5.41 10.36 -14.28
N GLY A 138 5.39 9.02 -14.36
CA GLY A 138 4.87 8.30 -15.51
C GLY A 138 5.90 8.08 -16.63
N GLN A 139 5.52 7.30 -17.64
CA GLN A 139 6.36 6.96 -18.77
C GLN A 139 6.34 8.05 -19.86
N THR A 140 5.44 9.02 -19.74
CA THR A 140 5.23 10.10 -20.72
C THR A 140 5.25 11.47 -20.01
N GLY A 141 5.06 12.54 -20.78
CA GLY A 141 4.99 13.89 -20.24
C GLY A 141 6.34 14.55 -20.00
N PRO A 142 6.35 15.87 -19.70
CA PRO A 142 7.58 16.67 -19.65
C PRO A 142 8.48 16.36 -18.45
N TYR A 143 7.99 15.63 -17.44
CA TYR A 143 8.74 15.30 -16.21
C TYR A 143 9.20 13.85 -16.14
N ARG A 144 8.92 13.04 -17.18
CA ARG A 144 9.23 11.60 -17.21
C ARG A 144 10.67 11.25 -16.79
N ASP A 145 11.61 12.09 -17.18
CA ASP A 145 13.05 11.86 -16.96
C ASP A 145 13.55 12.45 -15.63
N ARG A 146 12.68 13.12 -14.86
CA ARG A 146 13.05 13.66 -13.55
C ARG A 146 13.19 12.56 -12.50
N PRO A 147 14.15 12.68 -11.57
CA PRO A 147 14.21 11.80 -10.42
C PRO A 147 13.00 12.03 -9.50
N GLY A 148 12.33 10.96 -9.08
CA GLY A 148 11.19 11.00 -8.19
C GLY A 148 11.26 9.92 -7.12
N PHE A 149 10.69 10.22 -5.96
CA PHE A 149 10.47 9.29 -4.85
C PHE A 149 9.10 9.57 -4.23
N GLY A 150 8.56 8.61 -3.47
CA GLY A 150 7.25 8.73 -2.82
C GLY A 150 7.05 10.05 -2.07
N GLY A 151 8.04 10.50 -1.30
CA GLY A 151 7.96 11.77 -0.59
C GLY A 151 7.87 13.02 -1.47
N VAL A 152 8.45 12.99 -2.68
CA VAL A 152 8.30 14.07 -3.69
C VAL A 152 6.93 13.99 -4.32
N ALA A 153 6.46 12.78 -4.62
CA ALA A 153 5.14 12.53 -5.17
C ALA A 153 4.01 12.97 -4.22
N GLU A 154 4.16 12.72 -2.90
CA GLU A 154 3.24 13.22 -1.87
C GLU A 154 3.13 14.76 -1.88
N ALA A 155 4.25 15.45 -2.12
CA ALA A 155 4.26 16.91 -2.19
C ALA A 155 3.60 17.42 -3.46
N MET A 156 3.94 16.86 -4.62
CA MET A 156 3.42 17.29 -5.92
C MET A 156 1.98 16.85 -6.15
N GLY A 157 1.57 15.71 -5.61
CA GLY A 157 0.19 15.21 -5.65
C GLY A 157 -0.77 15.97 -4.73
N GLY A 158 -0.27 16.94 -3.91
CA GLY A 158 -1.11 17.80 -3.08
C GLY A 158 -1.22 17.38 -1.61
N LEU A 159 -0.92 16.12 -1.26
CA LEU A 159 -1.13 15.58 0.09
C LEU A 159 -0.44 16.40 1.18
N ARG A 160 0.81 16.80 0.97
CA ARG A 160 1.55 17.62 1.95
C ARG A 160 1.03 19.05 2.07
N HIS A 161 0.39 19.56 1.02
CA HIS A 161 -0.21 20.89 1.07
C HIS A 161 -1.37 20.96 2.06
N VAL A 162 -2.14 19.88 2.18
CA VAL A 162 -3.32 19.82 3.07
C VAL A 162 -3.05 19.14 4.42
N THR A 163 -1.86 18.58 4.63
CA THR A 163 -1.52 17.83 5.87
C THR A 163 -0.74 18.69 6.84
N GLY A 164 -1.23 18.80 8.07
CA GLY A 164 -0.60 19.53 9.19
C GLY A 164 -1.36 20.75 9.64
N TYR A 165 -0.78 21.52 10.55
CA TYR A 165 -1.34 22.75 11.08
C TYR A 165 -0.97 23.96 10.20
N PRO A 166 -1.86 24.98 10.10
CA PRO A 166 -1.67 26.13 9.20
C PRO A 166 -0.44 27.00 9.57
N ASP A 167 -0.10 27.06 10.85
CA ASP A 167 0.99 27.84 11.43
C ASP A 167 2.35 27.12 11.43
N ARG A 168 2.42 25.89 10.88
CA ARG A 168 3.62 25.05 10.83
C ARG A 168 3.98 24.66 9.40
N PRO A 169 5.24 24.25 9.14
CA PRO A 169 5.59 23.70 7.84
C PRO A 169 4.71 22.51 7.44
N PRO A 170 4.52 22.27 6.13
CA PRO A 170 3.84 21.08 5.63
C PRO A 170 4.43 19.79 6.20
N THR A 171 3.57 18.91 6.69
CA THR A 171 3.98 17.70 7.42
C THR A 171 3.93 16.48 6.52
N ARG A 172 4.87 15.56 6.71
CA ARG A 172 4.84 14.23 6.10
C ARG A 172 3.88 13.31 6.86
N VAL A 173 3.13 12.47 6.13
CA VAL A 173 2.47 11.30 6.71
C VAL A 173 3.55 10.32 7.20
N GLY A 174 3.37 9.71 8.36
CA GLY A 174 4.38 8.88 9.04
C GLY A 174 4.80 7.59 8.32
N VAL A 175 4.13 7.25 7.22
CA VAL A 175 4.39 6.06 6.38
C VAL A 175 4.64 6.46 4.93
N SER A 176 5.11 5.53 4.08
CA SER A 176 5.33 5.75 2.64
C SER A 176 4.00 5.60 1.88
N ILE A 177 3.05 6.50 2.13
CA ILE A 177 1.70 6.40 1.61
C ILE A 177 1.64 6.55 0.08
N GLY A 178 2.44 7.46 -0.49
CA GLY A 178 2.48 7.67 -1.94
C GLY A 178 2.96 6.43 -2.70
N ASP A 179 4.01 5.79 -2.20
CA ASP A 179 4.50 4.53 -2.77
C ASP A 179 3.48 3.39 -2.61
N THR A 180 2.82 3.33 -1.45
CA THR A 180 1.80 2.30 -1.17
C THR A 180 0.59 2.46 -2.08
N LEU A 181 0.08 3.67 -2.28
CA LEU A 181 -1.01 3.97 -3.21
C LEU A 181 -0.64 3.55 -4.63
N ALA A 182 0.55 3.93 -5.11
CA ALA A 182 1.01 3.53 -6.43
C ALA A 182 1.14 1.99 -6.56
N GLY A 183 1.61 1.30 -5.52
CA GLY A 183 1.63 -0.16 -5.48
C GLY A 183 0.23 -0.78 -5.56
N MET A 184 -0.76 -0.19 -4.88
CA MET A 184 -2.17 -0.62 -4.98
C MET A 184 -2.74 -0.37 -6.38
N TYR A 185 -2.47 0.78 -7.01
CA TYR A 185 -2.84 1.02 -8.41
C TYR A 185 -2.13 0.04 -9.36
N GLY A 186 -0.89 -0.34 -9.04
CA GLY A 186 -0.19 -1.40 -9.76
C GLY A 186 -0.94 -2.74 -9.72
N VAL A 187 -1.47 -3.13 -8.56
CA VAL A 187 -2.32 -4.32 -8.41
C VAL A 187 -3.61 -4.18 -9.22
N ILE A 188 -4.32 -3.05 -9.07
CA ILE A 188 -5.56 -2.79 -9.82
C ILE A 188 -5.32 -2.89 -11.32
N GLY A 189 -4.27 -2.23 -11.81
CA GLY A 189 -3.90 -2.28 -13.24
C GLY A 189 -3.54 -3.69 -13.70
N ALA A 190 -2.74 -4.42 -12.92
CA ALA A 190 -2.39 -5.81 -13.22
C ALA A 190 -3.64 -6.70 -13.35
N LEU A 191 -4.56 -6.60 -12.39
CA LEU A 191 -5.82 -7.37 -12.41
C LEU A 191 -6.71 -6.99 -13.60
N MET A 192 -6.81 -5.70 -13.94
CA MET A 192 -7.53 -5.23 -15.13
C MET A 192 -6.91 -5.78 -16.41
N GLY A 193 -5.58 -5.75 -16.53
CA GLY A 193 -4.85 -6.28 -17.67
C GLY A 193 -5.04 -7.79 -17.84
N LEU A 194 -4.91 -8.54 -16.74
CA LEU A 194 -5.18 -10.00 -16.71
C LEU A 194 -6.62 -10.30 -17.12
N LEU A 195 -7.59 -9.61 -16.52
CA LEU A 195 -9.00 -9.80 -16.81
C LEU A 195 -9.35 -9.49 -18.28
N ALA A 196 -8.82 -8.40 -18.82
CA ALA A 196 -9.05 -8.02 -20.21
C ALA A 196 -8.44 -9.06 -21.17
N ARG A 197 -7.22 -9.50 -20.88
CA ARG A 197 -6.50 -10.54 -21.64
C ARG A 197 -7.27 -11.89 -21.62
N ASP A 198 -7.66 -12.33 -20.43
CA ASP A 198 -8.25 -13.66 -20.27
C ASP A 198 -9.71 -13.72 -20.75
N ARG A 199 -10.38 -12.58 -20.83
CA ARG A 199 -11.67 -12.43 -21.50
C ARG A 199 -11.59 -12.16 -23.02
N GLY A 200 -10.40 -12.19 -23.61
CA GLY A 200 -10.18 -11.93 -25.02
C GLY A 200 -10.59 -10.52 -25.49
N ARG A 201 -10.52 -9.53 -24.59
CA ARG A 201 -10.79 -8.11 -24.92
C ARG A 201 -9.59 -7.44 -25.58
N ILE A 202 -8.41 -7.96 -25.32
CA ILE A 202 -7.15 -7.57 -25.95
C ILE A 202 -6.44 -8.83 -26.44
N GLU A 203 -5.78 -8.75 -27.60
CA GLU A 203 -5.02 -9.87 -28.16
C GLU A 203 -3.66 -10.02 -27.52
N GLN A 204 -3.06 -8.90 -27.15
CA GLN A 204 -1.76 -8.82 -26.49
C GLN A 204 -1.91 -8.40 -25.04
N GLY A 205 -0.85 -8.59 -24.25
CA GLY A 205 -0.77 -8.06 -22.89
C GLY A 205 -0.76 -6.52 -22.88
N GLU A 206 -1.18 -5.93 -21.75
CA GLU A 206 -1.28 -4.49 -21.56
C GLU A 206 -0.03 -3.91 -20.89
N THR A 207 0.27 -2.63 -21.15
CA THR A 207 1.22 -1.85 -20.35
C THR A 207 0.46 -0.88 -19.46
N ILE A 208 0.64 -1.04 -18.16
CA ILE A 208 0.06 -0.20 -17.12
C ILE A 208 1.12 0.80 -16.69
N ASP A 209 0.88 2.08 -16.93
CA ASP A 209 1.72 3.19 -16.47
C ASP A 209 1.15 3.77 -15.19
N VAL A 210 1.91 3.73 -14.09
CA VAL A 210 1.51 4.26 -12.79
C VAL A 210 2.52 5.32 -12.34
N ALA A 211 2.07 6.57 -12.28
CA ALA A 211 2.89 7.63 -11.71
C ALA A 211 2.62 7.81 -10.21
N LEU A 212 3.68 7.87 -9.40
CA LEU A 212 3.57 8.07 -7.95
C LEU A 212 2.74 9.31 -7.58
N HIS A 213 2.97 10.43 -8.28
CA HIS A 213 2.26 11.69 -7.98
C HIS A 213 0.79 11.65 -8.40
N GLU A 214 0.45 10.92 -9.47
CA GLU A 214 -0.94 10.72 -9.92
C GLU A 214 -1.71 9.82 -8.95
N ALA A 215 -1.06 8.79 -8.42
CA ALA A 215 -1.64 7.94 -7.39
C ALA A 215 -1.99 8.72 -6.13
N VAL A 216 -1.13 9.67 -5.72
CA VAL A 216 -1.44 10.60 -4.62
C VAL A 216 -2.54 11.58 -5.01
N PHE A 217 -2.45 12.19 -6.20
CA PHE A 217 -3.42 13.16 -6.68
C PHE A 217 -4.84 12.56 -6.78
N SER A 218 -4.97 11.31 -7.17
CA SER A 218 -6.27 10.63 -7.33
C SER A 218 -7.09 10.51 -6.04
N VAL A 219 -6.46 10.63 -4.87
CA VAL A 219 -7.14 10.57 -3.56
C VAL A 219 -7.33 11.95 -2.92
N MET A 220 -7.10 13.03 -3.67
CA MET A 220 -7.23 14.40 -3.17
C MET A 220 -8.67 14.95 -3.19
N GLU A 221 -9.65 14.08 -3.41
CA GLU A 221 -11.08 14.42 -3.36
C GLU A 221 -11.46 15.59 -4.29
N SER A 222 -12.14 16.59 -3.75
CA SER A 222 -12.63 17.78 -4.45
C SER A 222 -11.66 18.97 -4.48
N LEU A 223 -10.39 18.77 -4.07
CA LEU A 223 -9.38 19.84 -3.96
C LEU A 223 -9.32 20.71 -5.25
N LEU A 224 -9.20 20.05 -6.40
CA LEU A 224 -9.09 20.74 -7.69
C LEU A 224 -10.43 21.30 -8.20
N PRO A 225 -11.55 20.55 -8.14
CA PRO A 225 -12.87 21.11 -8.43
C PRO A 225 -13.23 22.34 -7.60
N GLU A 226 -12.94 22.37 -6.30
CA GLU A 226 -13.20 23.54 -5.45
C GLU A 226 -12.40 24.77 -5.90
N TYR A 227 -11.15 24.57 -6.26
CA TYR A 227 -10.33 25.66 -6.78
C TYR A 227 -10.85 26.18 -8.14
N THR A 228 -11.16 25.28 -9.07
CA THR A 228 -11.56 25.68 -10.42
C THR A 228 -12.98 26.26 -10.49
N ALA A 229 -13.88 25.79 -9.63
CA ALA A 229 -15.26 26.29 -9.60
C ALA A 229 -15.46 27.52 -8.72
N TYR A 230 -14.73 27.59 -7.60
CA TYR A 230 -14.99 28.59 -6.55
C TYR A 230 -13.76 29.45 -6.20
N GLY A 231 -12.59 29.19 -6.78
CA GLY A 231 -11.36 29.90 -6.45
C GLY A 231 -10.81 29.60 -5.04
N VAL A 232 -11.32 28.53 -4.39
CA VAL A 232 -10.95 28.17 -3.02
C VAL A 232 -9.67 27.35 -3.03
N VAL A 233 -8.64 27.81 -2.32
CA VAL A 233 -7.42 27.06 -2.06
C VAL A 233 -7.54 26.41 -0.70
N ARG A 234 -7.80 25.08 -0.67
CA ARG A 234 -7.85 24.30 0.57
C ARG A 234 -6.46 24.24 1.17
N GLY A 235 -6.31 24.70 2.40
CA GLY A 235 -5.04 24.68 3.16
C GLY A 235 -4.95 23.54 4.16
N ARG A 236 -4.04 23.71 5.12
CA ARG A 236 -3.90 22.83 6.29
C ARG A 236 -4.85 23.29 7.39
N HIS A 237 -5.55 22.34 8.00
CA HIS A 237 -6.53 22.59 9.07
C HIS A 237 -6.27 21.79 10.35
N GLY A 238 -5.07 21.18 10.47
CA GLY A 238 -4.76 20.32 11.62
C GLY A 238 -5.65 19.07 11.61
N ASN A 239 -6.43 18.90 12.66
CA ASN A 239 -7.35 17.77 12.83
C ASN A 239 -8.80 18.11 12.46
N GLU A 240 -9.08 19.36 12.08
CA GLU A 240 -10.40 19.76 11.61
C GLU A 240 -10.67 19.24 10.18
N PHE A 241 -11.91 18.87 9.92
CA PHE A 241 -12.38 18.58 8.56
C PHE A 241 -13.14 19.79 8.03
N PRO A 242 -12.59 20.56 7.09
CA PRO A 242 -13.20 21.81 6.63
C PRO A 242 -14.62 21.64 6.15
N GLY A 243 -15.53 22.46 6.67
CA GLY A 243 -16.94 22.43 6.30
C GLY A 243 -17.75 21.30 6.90
N VAL A 244 -17.18 20.51 7.81
CA VAL A 244 -17.86 19.36 8.47
C VAL A 244 -17.62 19.42 9.97
N ALA A 245 -18.66 19.64 10.78
CA ALA A 245 -18.53 19.83 12.23
C ALA A 245 -19.68 19.20 13.03
N PRO A 246 -19.37 18.74 14.29
CA PRO A 246 -18.04 18.54 14.83
C PRO A 246 -17.39 17.27 14.28
N SER A 247 -16.13 17.35 13.89
CA SER A 247 -15.29 16.22 13.51
C SER A 247 -13.84 16.60 13.79
N ASN A 248 -13.28 16.15 14.92
CA ASN A 248 -11.96 16.59 15.36
C ASN A 248 -11.32 15.57 16.31
N THR A 249 -10.10 15.87 16.74
CA THR A 249 -9.34 15.13 17.73
C THR A 249 -9.33 15.91 19.05
N TYR A 250 -9.71 15.26 20.14
CA TYR A 250 -9.87 15.89 21.44
C TYR A 250 -8.95 15.27 22.48
N PRO A 251 -8.41 16.07 23.43
CA PRO A 251 -7.60 15.54 24.53
C PRO A 251 -8.47 14.82 25.56
N CYS A 252 -7.92 13.76 26.16
CA CYS A 252 -8.47 13.10 27.33
C CYS A 252 -7.56 13.33 28.55
N ARG A 253 -8.10 13.14 29.75
CA ARG A 253 -7.32 13.15 30.98
C ARG A 253 -6.26 12.03 30.94
N GLY A 254 -5.03 12.36 31.27
CA GLY A 254 -3.92 11.40 31.24
C GLY A 254 -2.99 11.54 30.03
N GLY A 255 -3.33 12.40 29.07
CA GLY A 255 -2.51 12.66 27.89
C GLY A 255 -2.91 11.86 26.64
N ASP A 256 -3.95 11.05 26.73
CA ASP A 256 -4.54 10.34 25.61
C ASP A 256 -5.34 11.28 24.70
N TRP A 257 -5.61 10.82 23.48
CA TRP A 257 -6.39 11.55 22.48
C TRP A 257 -7.45 10.64 21.85
N ILE A 258 -8.60 11.26 21.53
CA ILE A 258 -9.72 10.60 20.88
C ILE A 258 -10.20 11.38 19.67
N VAL A 259 -10.55 10.68 18.60
CA VAL A 259 -11.27 11.25 17.45
C VAL A 259 -12.77 11.07 17.69
N ILE A 260 -13.57 12.13 17.52
CA ILE A 260 -15.04 12.06 17.58
C ILE A 260 -15.61 12.66 16.31
N GLY A 261 -16.47 11.90 15.61
CA GLY A 261 -17.19 12.31 14.41
C GLY A 261 -18.67 12.51 14.68
N GLY A 262 -19.06 13.74 15.07
CA GLY A 262 -20.42 14.09 15.40
C GLY A 262 -21.19 14.88 14.33
N ASN A 263 -20.81 14.77 13.08
CA ASN A 263 -21.18 15.69 12.01
C ASN A 263 -22.56 15.46 11.36
N ALA A 264 -23.13 14.26 11.43
CA ALA A 264 -24.51 14.03 10.96
C ALA A 264 -25.54 14.50 12.01
N ASN A 265 -26.66 15.07 11.58
CA ASN A 265 -27.62 15.72 12.48
C ASN A 265 -28.04 14.83 13.68
N GLY A 266 -28.46 13.60 13.41
CA GLY A 266 -28.82 12.68 14.50
C GLY A 266 -27.66 12.26 15.40
N ILE A 267 -26.43 12.23 14.87
CA ILE A 267 -25.24 11.92 15.69
C ILE A 267 -24.87 13.13 16.53
N TYR A 268 -24.94 14.33 15.97
CA TYR A 268 -24.71 15.58 16.69
C TYR A 268 -25.64 15.70 17.92
N HIS A 269 -26.92 15.46 17.70
CA HIS A 269 -27.92 15.52 18.76
C HIS A 269 -27.56 14.55 19.92
N ARG A 270 -27.30 13.27 19.60
CA ARG A 270 -26.91 12.29 20.60
C ARG A 270 -25.58 12.63 21.29
N LEU A 271 -24.62 13.20 20.56
CA LEU A 271 -23.36 13.66 21.14
C LEU A 271 -23.59 14.75 22.17
N MET A 272 -24.39 15.78 21.83
CA MET A 272 -24.67 16.88 22.76
C MET A 272 -25.43 16.42 23.99
N GLU A 273 -26.41 15.55 23.86
CA GLU A 273 -27.12 14.94 25.00
C GLU A 273 -26.15 14.12 25.85
N ALA A 274 -25.31 13.28 25.25
CA ALA A 274 -24.38 12.41 25.97
C ALA A 274 -23.33 13.17 26.78
N ILE A 275 -22.90 14.35 26.28
CA ILE A 275 -21.97 15.21 27.03
C ILE A 275 -22.65 16.18 28.01
N GLY A 276 -23.97 16.09 28.15
CA GLY A 276 -24.76 16.91 29.08
C GLY A 276 -25.02 18.34 28.57
N ARG A 277 -25.13 18.51 27.27
CA ARG A 277 -25.41 19.80 26.60
C ARG A 277 -26.66 19.73 25.71
N PRO A 278 -27.83 19.36 26.30
CA PRO A 278 -29.08 19.35 25.51
C PRO A 278 -29.45 20.74 24.99
N ASP A 279 -28.98 21.81 25.66
CA ASP A 279 -29.12 23.19 25.17
C ASP A 279 -28.52 23.41 23.78
N LEU A 280 -27.40 22.77 23.49
CA LEU A 280 -26.77 22.83 22.16
C LEU A 280 -27.42 21.85 21.16
N ALA A 281 -28.00 20.77 21.64
CA ALA A 281 -28.73 19.83 20.79
C ALA A 281 -29.99 20.50 20.21
N GLU A 282 -30.68 21.33 20.96
CA GLU A 282 -31.93 22.02 20.58
C GLU A 282 -31.70 23.40 19.94
N ASP A 283 -30.48 23.91 19.93
CA ASP A 283 -30.16 25.25 19.42
C ASP A 283 -30.35 25.30 17.90
N GLU A 284 -31.19 26.23 17.43
CA GLU A 284 -31.50 26.40 16.01
C GLU A 284 -30.27 26.62 15.12
N ARG A 285 -29.21 27.21 15.66
CA ARG A 285 -27.95 27.45 14.93
C ARG A 285 -27.24 26.16 14.50
N PHE A 286 -27.52 25.03 15.18
CA PHE A 286 -26.76 23.77 15.01
C PHE A 286 -27.60 22.64 14.42
N GLN A 287 -28.80 22.91 13.95
CA GLN A 287 -29.70 21.91 13.38
C GLN A 287 -29.17 21.30 12.05
N ASP A 288 -28.31 22.03 11.38
CA ASP A 288 -27.64 21.52 10.16
C ASP A 288 -26.12 21.65 10.24
N ASN A 289 -25.43 20.99 9.32
CA ASN A 289 -23.97 21.00 9.27
C ASN A 289 -23.40 22.39 8.95
N THR A 290 -24.12 23.22 8.17
CA THR A 290 -23.66 24.56 7.81
C THR A 290 -23.54 25.46 9.02
N GLY A 291 -24.56 25.45 9.86
CA GLY A 291 -24.55 26.20 11.13
C GLY A 291 -23.47 25.69 12.09
N ARG A 292 -23.30 24.36 12.20
CA ARG A 292 -22.24 23.78 13.03
C ARG A 292 -20.85 24.13 12.55
N ALA A 293 -20.61 24.04 11.24
CA ALA A 293 -19.31 24.39 10.64
C ALA A 293 -18.96 25.87 10.85
N ALA A 294 -19.94 26.77 10.78
CA ALA A 294 -19.74 28.19 11.07
C ALA A 294 -19.31 28.46 12.53
N HIS A 295 -19.60 27.53 13.45
CA HIS A 295 -19.31 27.63 14.88
C HIS A 295 -18.41 26.49 15.37
N SER A 296 -17.65 25.85 14.49
CA SER A 296 -16.85 24.64 14.78
C SER A 296 -15.97 24.80 16.01
N ARG A 297 -15.24 25.92 16.11
CA ARG A 297 -14.34 26.18 17.25
C ARG A 297 -15.08 26.15 18.60
N MET A 298 -16.26 26.79 18.68
CA MET A 298 -17.04 26.82 19.92
C MET A 298 -17.52 25.40 20.31
N LEU A 299 -17.98 24.62 19.32
CA LEU A 299 -18.38 23.24 19.56
C LEU A 299 -17.18 22.35 19.96
N ASP A 300 -16.04 22.55 19.33
CA ASP A 300 -14.81 21.83 19.65
C ASP A 300 -14.31 22.18 21.07
N ASP A 301 -14.38 23.43 21.50
CA ASP A 301 -14.04 23.87 22.86
C ASP A 301 -14.94 23.20 23.91
N VAL A 302 -16.23 23.08 23.65
CA VAL A 302 -17.19 22.40 24.52
C VAL A 302 -16.87 20.90 24.63
N ILE A 303 -16.71 20.22 23.50
CA ILE A 303 -16.42 18.79 23.47
C ILE A 303 -15.03 18.53 24.09
N GLY A 304 -14.02 19.32 23.72
CA GLY A 304 -12.66 19.20 24.25
C GLY A 304 -12.59 19.41 25.77
N SER A 305 -13.35 20.36 26.32
CA SER A 305 -13.43 20.57 27.77
C SER A 305 -14.06 19.37 28.47
N TRP A 306 -15.09 18.77 27.88
CA TRP A 306 -15.76 17.60 28.43
C TRP A 306 -14.86 16.36 28.38
N THR A 307 -14.15 16.12 27.30
CA THR A 307 -13.23 14.98 27.15
C THR A 307 -12.00 15.13 28.03
N ALA A 308 -11.39 16.32 28.12
CA ALA A 308 -10.20 16.58 28.93
C ALA A 308 -10.40 16.30 30.44
N ALA A 309 -11.65 16.38 30.92
CA ALA A 309 -12.00 16.06 32.28
C ALA A 309 -12.14 14.56 32.57
N ARG A 310 -12.05 13.70 31.55
CA ARG A 310 -12.33 12.24 31.61
C ARG A 310 -11.19 11.43 31.04
N SER A 311 -11.01 10.21 31.52
CA SER A 311 -10.09 9.25 30.89
C SER A 311 -10.61 8.80 29.52
N LEU A 312 -9.73 8.32 28.68
CA LEU A 312 -10.10 7.76 27.36
C LEU A 312 -11.18 6.67 27.48
N ALA A 313 -11.05 5.78 28.47
CA ALA A 313 -12.02 4.70 28.71
C ALA A 313 -13.41 5.24 29.08
N GLU A 314 -13.48 6.26 29.95
CA GLU A 314 -14.75 6.92 30.33
C GLU A 314 -15.40 7.59 29.11
N VAL A 315 -14.63 8.29 28.28
CA VAL A 315 -15.13 8.93 27.05
C VAL A 315 -15.64 7.88 26.07
N MET A 316 -14.86 6.82 25.82
CA MET A 316 -15.25 5.74 24.90
C MET A 316 -16.54 5.06 25.33
N ALA A 317 -16.71 4.78 26.65
CA ALA A 317 -17.93 4.16 27.16
C ALA A 317 -19.17 5.02 26.85
N VAL A 318 -19.10 6.34 27.08
CA VAL A 318 -20.19 7.27 26.78
C VAL A 318 -20.48 7.36 25.29
N MET A 319 -19.44 7.41 24.43
CA MET A 319 -19.62 7.50 22.98
C MET A 319 -20.26 6.23 22.40
N VAL A 320 -19.83 5.06 22.87
CA VAL A 320 -20.41 3.77 22.47
C VAL A 320 -21.88 3.65 22.86
N ASP A 321 -22.22 3.99 24.13
CA ASP A 321 -23.60 3.95 24.64
C ASP A 321 -24.51 4.89 23.83
N ALA A 322 -24.03 6.10 23.55
CA ALA A 322 -24.75 7.08 22.73
C ALA A 322 -24.76 6.78 21.22
N SER A 323 -24.10 5.72 20.77
CA SER A 323 -23.91 5.40 19.34
C SER A 323 -23.32 6.59 18.54
N VAL A 324 -22.31 7.23 19.12
CA VAL A 324 -21.54 8.31 18.49
C VAL A 324 -20.22 7.73 17.98
N PRO A 325 -19.87 7.89 16.68
CA PRO A 325 -18.61 7.44 16.14
C PRO A 325 -17.43 8.10 16.85
N ALA A 326 -16.61 7.30 17.50
CA ALA A 326 -15.41 7.75 18.18
C ALA A 326 -14.35 6.64 18.17
N GLY A 327 -13.07 7.04 18.26
CA GLY A 327 -11.99 6.08 18.32
C GLY A 327 -10.72 6.67 18.93
N PRO A 328 -10.00 5.89 19.75
CA PRO A 328 -8.72 6.29 20.31
C PRO A 328 -7.64 6.38 19.21
N ILE A 329 -6.60 7.17 19.46
CA ILE A 329 -5.42 7.20 18.61
C ILE A 329 -4.47 6.10 19.07
N TYR A 330 -4.45 4.98 18.35
CA TYR A 330 -3.68 3.80 18.71
C TYR A 330 -2.20 3.91 18.35
N ALA A 331 -1.35 3.48 19.27
CA ALA A 331 0.02 3.08 19.01
C ALA A 331 0.11 1.54 18.82
N ALA A 332 1.30 1.04 18.55
CA ALA A 332 1.48 -0.40 18.27
C ALA A 332 1.06 -1.31 19.43
N GLN A 333 1.35 -0.91 20.67
CA GLN A 333 0.94 -1.65 21.88
C GLN A 333 -0.58 -1.75 22.01
N ASP A 334 -1.31 -0.70 21.63
CA ASP A 334 -2.77 -0.66 21.73
C ASP A 334 -3.39 -1.62 20.70
N MET A 335 -2.86 -1.62 19.45
CA MET A 335 -3.28 -2.55 18.41
C MET A 335 -3.06 -4.01 18.81
N LEU A 336 -1.93 -4.31 19.48
CA LEU A 336 -1.61 -5.65 19.97
C LEU A 336 -2.53 -6.10 21.10
N ALA A 337 -2.95 -5.18 21.97
CA ALA A 337 -3.81 -5.45 23.10
C ALA A 337 -5.30 -5.53 22.76
N ASP A 338 -5.71 -4.93 21.63
CA ASP A 338 -7.11 -4.84 21.22
C ASP A 338 -7.65 -6.20 20.73
N PRO A 339 -8.68 -6.78 21.38
CA PRO A 339 -9.26 -8.05 20.98
C PRO A 339 -9.86 -8.02 19.58
N HIS A 340 -10.37 -6.88 19.11
CA HIS A 340 -10.93 -6.74 17.78
C HIS A 340 -9.89 -6.97 16.70
N PHE A 341 -8.65 -6.48 16.85
CA PHE A 341 -7.55 -6.75 15.93
C PHE A 341 -7.23 -8.26 15.87
N ARG A 342 -7.27 -8.96 17.02
CA ARG A 342 -7.07 -10.41 17.09
C ARG A 342 -8.20 -11.17 16.40
N GLU A 343 -9.45 -10.91 16.76
CA GLU A 343 -10.62 -11.57 16.20
C GLU A 343 -10.78 -11.31 14.70
N ARG A 344 -10.44 -10.11 14.25
CA ARG A 344 -10.40 -9.78 12.82
C ARG A 344 -9.25 -10.45 12.08
N GLY A 345 -8.31 -11.11 12.77
CA GLY A 345 -7.15 -11.75 12.16
C GLY A 345 -6.27 -10.78 11.35
N VAL A 346 -6.16 -9.54 11.81
CA VAL A 346 -5.27 -8.53 11.22
C VAL A 346 -3.91 -8.48 11.91
N LEU A 347 -3.71 -9.33 12.91
CA LEU A 347 -2.42 -9.60 13.57
C LEU A 347 -1.98 -11.02 13.19
N LEU A 348 -0.83 -11.13 12.56
CA LEU A 348 -0.20 -12.39 12.16
C LEU A 348 1.06 -12.62 13.01
N ASP A 349 1.04 -13.61 13.88
CA ASP A 349 2.21 -13.99 14.64
C ASP A 349 3.05 -15.00 13.86
N ALA A 350 4.34 -14.74 13.71
CA ALA A 350 5.28 -15.62 13.04
C ALA A 350 6.62 -15.68 13.76
N ASP A 351 7.31 -16.81 13.64
CA ASP A 351 8.65 -16.96 14.14
C ASP A 351 9.65 -16.43 13.11
N VAL A 352 10.57 -15.58 13.53
CA VAL A 352 11.57 -14.93 12.68
C VAL A 352 12.93 -15.09 13.31
N VAL A 353 13.92 -15.46 12.51
CA VAL A 353 15.31 -15.41 12.95
C VAL A 353 15.78 -13.96 12.98
N VAL A 354 16.10 -13.47 14.17
CA VAL A 354 16.61 -12.13 14.43
C VAL A 354 17.94 -12.25 15.13
N ASP A 355 19.03 -11.88 14.47
CA ASP A 355 20.39 -11.96 15.01
C ASP A 355 20.73 -13.34 15.62
N ARG A 356 20.40 -14.42 14.88
CA ARG A 356 20.57 -15.85 15.21
C ARG A 356 19.57 -16.44 16.20
N ASP A 357 18.77 -15.64 16.87
CA ASP A 357 17.70 -16.10 17.77
C ASP A 357 16.35 -16.17 17.05
N VAL A 358 15.53 -17.13 17.41
CA VAL A 358 14.15 -17.20 16.92
C VAL A 358 13.26 -16.37 17.83
N GLU A 359 12.63 -15.35 17.26
CA GLU A 359 11.71 -14.48 18.00
C GLU A 359 10.31 -14.56 17.41
N ARG A 360 9.32 -14.52 18.29
CA ARG A 360 7.91 -14.41 17.92
C ARG A 360 7.60 -12.95 17.61
N VAL A 361 7.30 -12.64 16.34
CA VAL A 361 7.02 -11.27 15.87
C VAL A 361 5.61 -11.20 15.29
N THR A 362 4.89 -10.13 15.62
CA THR A 362 3.56 -9.88 15.06
C THR A 362 3.65 -8.96 13.84
N PHE A 363 3.09 -9.41 12.73
CA PHE A 363 3.02 -8.69 11.46
C PHE A 363 1.59 -8.29 11.13
N PRO A 364 1.39 -7.27 10.27
CA PRO A 364 0.06 -7.01 9.71
C PRO A 364 -0.45 -8.23 8.93
N GLY A 365 -1.69 -8.62 9.18
CA GLY A 365 -2.40 -9.65 8.42
C GLY A 365 -2.78 -9.18 7.01
N ILE A 366 -3.59 -9.97 6.32
CA ILE A 366 -3.98 -9.72 4.92
C ILE A 366 -5.29 -8.94 4.85
N VAL A 367 -5.31 -7.99 3.94
CA VAL A 367 -6.47 -7.16 3.60
C VAL A 367 -6.56 -7.04 2.07
N PRO A 368 -7.77 -7.17 1.46
CA PRO A 368 -9.08 -7.46 2.06
C PRO A 368 -9.23 -8.94 2.46
N LYS A 369 -10.30 -9.26 3.18
CA LYS A 369 -10.67 -10.63 3.50
C LYS A 369 -11.65 -11.14 2.48
N LEU A 370 -11.33 -12.24 1.81
CA LEU A 370 -12.20 -12.96 0.90
C LEU A 370 -12.77 -14.18 1.62
N ASP A 371 -14.07 -14.34 1.57
CA ASP A 371 -14.79 -15.43 2.27
C ASP A 371 -14.44 -16.82 1.70
N GLN A 372 -14.50 -16.95 0.39
CA GLN A 372 -14.32 -18.24 -0.30
C GLN A 372 -12.85 -18.56 -0.63
N MET A 373 -12.02 -17.53 -0.82
CA MET A 373 -10.63 -17.65 -1.27
C MET A 373 -9.73 -16.73 -0.44
N PRO A 374 -9.56 -16.96 0.86
CA PRO A 374 -8.78 -16.09 1.72
C PRO A 374 -7.33 -15.99 1.26
N GLY A 375 -6.74 -14.82 1.43
CA GLY A 375 -5.31 -14.66 1.24
C GLY A 375 -4.51 -15.37 2.33
N GLU A 376 -3.26 -15.74 2.03
CA GLU A 376 -2.38 -16.48 2.92
C GLU A 376 -0.96 -15.89 2.95
N VAL A 377 -0.34 -15.87 4.12
CA VAL A 377 1.10 -15.65 4.27
C VAL A 377 1.76 -16.99 4.49
N ARG A 378 2.37 -17.54 3.45
CA ARG A 378 3.04 -18.85 3.46
C ARG A 378 4.44 -18.77 4.06
N TRP A 379 5.17 -17.71 3.77
CA TRP A 379 6.46 -17.37 4.36
C TRP A 379 6.69 -15.86 4.37
N LEU A 380 7.58 -15.41 5.22
CA LEU A 380 8.05 -14.03 5.28
C LEU A 380 9.14 -13.77 4.23
N GLY A 381 9.62 -12.53 4.13
CA GLY A 381 10.68 -12.19 3.18
C GLY A 381 11.89 -13.15 3.30
N PRO A 382 12.28 -13.82 2.21
CA PRO A 382 13.36 -14.82 2.21
C PRO A 382 14.75 -14.17 2.29
N GLU A 383 15.76 -15.00 2.49
CA GLU A 383 17.16 -14.57 2.39
C GLU A 383 17.52 -14.20 0.92
N LEU A 384 18.58 -13.41 0.74
CA LEU A 384 18.99 -12.94 -0.58
C LEU A 384 19.42 -14.12 -1.46
N GLY A 385 18.75 -14.29 -2.61
CA GLY A 385 19.05 -15.32 -3.58
C GLY A 385 18.66 -16.76 -3.15
N GLU A 386 17.89 -16.90 -2.07
CA GLU A 386 17.48 -18.20 -1.51
C GLU A 386 16.89 -19.14 -2.56
N HIS A 387 16.17 -18.62 -3.53
CA HIS A 387 15.48 -19.40 -4.56
C HIS A 387 16.16 -19.36 -5.94
N THR A 388 17.38 -18.80 -6.06
CA THR A 388 18.06 -18.63 -7.35
C THR A 388 18.24 -19.95 -8.08
N ALA A 389 18.76 -20.97 -7.41
CA ALA A 389 19.01 -22.28 -8.02
C ALA A 389 17.71 -22.96 -8.45
N GLU A 390 16.72 -23.00 -7.55
CA GLU A 390 15.40 -23.58 -7.78
C GLU A 390 14.72 -22.97 -9.02
N VAL A 391 14.58 -21.65 -9.02
CA VAL A 391 13.83 -20.94 -10.09
C VAL A 391 14.52 -21.04 -11.44
N LEU A 392 15.85 -20.90 -11.48
CA LEU A 392 16.59 -21.00 -12.75
C LEU A 392 16.59 -22.43 -13.30
N ALA A 393 16.69 -23.44 -12.45
CA ALA A 393 16.59 -24.84 -12.89
C ALA A 393 15.17 -25.17 -13.35
N GLU A 394 14.15 -24.85 -12.57
CA GLU A 394 12.75 -25.21 -12.86
C GLU A 394 12.21 -24.49 -14.12
N LEU A 395 12.42 -23.19 -14.23
CA LEU A 395 11.83 -22.40 -15.30
C LEU A 395 12.68 -22.29 -16.55
N LEU A 396 14.00 -22.35 -16.42
CA LEU A 396 14.92 -22.13 -17.54
C LEU A 396 15.77 -23.36 -17.90
N GLY A 397 15.74 -24.42 -17.07
CA GLY A 397 16.53 -25.61 -17.27
C GLY A 397 18.02 -25.40 -17.05
N VAL A 398 18.42 -24.37 -16.27
CA VAL A 398 19.81 -24.07 -15.95
C VAL A 398 20.37 -25.20 -15.09
N SER A 399 21.45 -25.83 -15.55
CA SER A 399 22.14 -26.89 -14.82
C SER A 399 23.00 -26.35 -13.67
N ASP A 400 23.36 -27.21 -12.70
CA ASP A 400 24.25 -26.83 -11.59
C ASP A 400 25.62 -26.33 -12.09
N ALA A 401 26.12 -26.88 -13.20
CA ALA A 401 27.38 -26.46 -13.80
C ALA A 401 27.28 -25.04 -14.38
N GLU A 402 26.20 -24.74 -15.11
CA GLU A 402 25.92 -23.40 -15.64
C GLU A 402 25.67 -22.41 -14.52
N LEU A 403 24.91 -22.78 -13.48
CA LEU A 403 24.67 -21.95 -12.30
C LEU A 403 25.98 -21.60 -11.58
N SER A 404 26.86 -22.59 -11.42
CA SER A 404 28.19 -22.36 -10.81
C SER A 404 29.03 -21.39 -11.64
N ASP A 405 28.97 -21.47 -12.96
CA ASP A 405 29.67 -20.57 -13.85
C ASP A 405 29.09 -19.14 -13.82
N LEU A 406 27.77 -18.99 -13.85
CA LEU A 406 27.08 -17.72 -13.68
C LEU A 406 27.45 -17.04 -12.35
N ARG A 407 27.54 -17.81 -11.26
CA ARG A 407 27.98 -17.30 -9.94
C ARG A 407 29.44 -16.81 -9.97
N LYS A 408 30.36 -17.57 -10.59
CA LYS A 408 31.78 -17.17 -10.72
C LYS A 408 31.94 -15.87 -11.49
N ARG A 409 31.09 -15.64 -12.49
CA ARG A 409 31.08 -14.41 -13.29
C ARG A 409 30.29 -13.27 -12.62
N GLY A 410 29.64 -13.53 -11.50
CA GLY A 410 28.85 -12.53 -10.76
C GLY A 410 27.54 -12.12 -11.46
N VAL A 411 27.02 -12.98 -12.34
CA VAL A 411 25.75 -12.76 -13.02
C VAL A 411 24.57 -13.07 -12.09
N VAL A 412 24.74 -14.09 -11.22
CA VAL A 412 23.75 -14.52 -10.23
C VAL A 412 24.35 -14.69 -8.84
#